data_80f091dedee69adc06c40e1284e2f6b8
#
_entry.id   80f091dedee69adc06c40e1284e2f6b8
#
_cell.length_a   1.000
_cell.length_b   1.000
_cell.length_c   1.000
_cell.angle_alpha   90.00
_cell.angle_beta   90.00
_cell.angle_gamma   90.00
#
_symmetry.space_group_name_H-M   'P 1'
#
loop_
_entity.id
_entity.type
_entity.pdbx_description
1 polymer ?
#
loop_
_entity_poly.entity_id
_entity_poly.type
_entity_poly.pdbx_seq_one_letter_code
_entity_poly.pdbx_strand_id
1 'polypeptide(L)'
;MPRRIRKDIFIPFPSRLEGRDIKEVRILPVSGGRCFKIQYVYEVKREPKPLDKNKVMGIDIGVDNLAACVTDETSLIIDGRKLKSINRLWNKRVAALKSQLDRQYKDGGKHTSRQILSLTDKRNRRVHDYMLKAARRIIDYCIAEHIGCLIIGVSTGWKQGSRMGDANNQNFVQI
;
A
#
# COMPACT_ATOMS: atom_id res chain seq x y z
N MET A 1 -29.10 0.18 21.21
CA MET A 1 -29.64 0.36 19.85
C MET A 1 -28.81 1.37 19.10
N PRO A 2 -28.36 1.10 17.89
CA PRO A 2 -27.63 2.09 17.10
C PRO A 2 -28.54 3.29 16.81
N ARG A 3 -28.02 4.51 17.01
CA ARG A 3 -28.77 5.74 16.67
C ARG A 3 -29.07 5.73 15.18
N ARG A 4 -30.34 5.81 14.80
CA ARG A 4 -30.74 5.96 13.40
C ARG A 4 -30.11 7.24 12.83
N ILE A 5 -29.42 7.11 11.70
CA ILE A 5 -28.99 8.26 10.90
C ILE A 5 -30.26 8.95 10.40
N ARG A 6 -30.50 10.18 10.87
CA ARG A 6 -31.73 10.96 10.54
C ARG A 6 -31.57 11.82 9.30
N LYS A 7 -30.43 11.79 8.62
CA LYS A 7 -30.18 12.60 7.40
C LYS A 7 -29.59 11.72 6.32
N ASP A 8 -30.08 11.88 5.12
CA ASP A 8 -29.52 11.28 3.92
C ASP A 8 -28.15 11.88 3.64
N ILE A 9 -27.22 11.02 3.25
CA ILE A 9 -25.86 11.41 2.86
C ILE A 9 -25.78 11.28 1.34
N PHE A 10 -25.67 12.41 0.66
CA PHE A 10 -25.46 12.46 -0.78
C PHE A 10 -23.96 12.47 -1.09
N ILE A 11 -23.54 11.54 -1.94
CA ILE A 11 -22.14 11.39 -2.34
C ILE A 11 -22.09 11.47 -3.87
N PRO A 12 -21.24 12.34 -4.45
CA PRO A 12 -21.09 12.39 -5.89
C PRO A 12 -20.66 11.02 -6.44
N PHE A 13 -21.40 10.52 -7.43
CA PHE A 13 -21.06 9.29 -8.11
C PHE A 13 -19.89 9.55 -9.07
N PRO A 14 -18.80 8.75 -9.04
CA PRO A 14 -17.66 8.96 -9.92
C PRO A 14 -18.03 8.72 -11.38
N SER A 15 -17.81 9.68 -12.27
CA SER A 15 -18.14 9.59 -13.71
C SER A 15 -17.53 8.36 -14.40
N ARG A 16 -16.30 7.95 -13.96
CA ARG A 16 -15.65 6.73 -14.47
C ARG A 16 -16.43 5.42 -14.21
N LEU A 17 -17.44 5.46 -13.34
CA LEU A 17 -18.27 4.31 -13.01
C LEU A 17 -19.65 4.38 -13.67
N GLU A 18 -19.95 5.44 -14.44
CA GLU A 18 -21.19 5.55 -15.22
C GLU A 18 -21.31 4.36 -16.18
N GLY A 19 -22.50 3.78 -16.26
CA GLY A 19 -22.76 2.58 -17.05
C GLY A 19 -22.20 1.26 -16.49
N ARG A 20 -21.57 1.27 -15.29
CA ARG A 20 -21.14 0.05 -14.60
C ARG A 20 -22.27 -0.53 -13.75
N ASP A 21 -22.43 -1.84 -13.78
CA ASP A 21 -23.36 -2.57 -12.91
C ASP A 21 -22.72 -2.70 -11.50
N ILE A 22 -23.10 -1.80 -10.60
CA ILE A 22 -22.55 -1.77 -9.23
C ILE A 22 -23.24 -2.85 -8.41
N LYS A 23 -22.47 -3.84 -7.98
CA LYS A 23 -22.95 -4.98 -7.16
C LYS A 23 -22.99 -4.64 -5.67
N GLU A 24 -22.06 -3.81 -5.20
CA GLU A 24 -21.95 -3.51 -3.77
C GLU A 24 -21.30 -2.13 -3.58
N VAL A 25 -21.74 -1.40 -2.54
CA VAL A 25 -21.10 -0.18 -2.05
C VAL A 25 -20.65 -0.41 -0.62
N ARG A 26 -19.36 -0.29 -0.37
CA ARG A 26 -18.76 -0.43 0.96
C ARG A 26 -18.35 0.93 1.49
N ILE A 27 -18.74 1.24 2.72
CA ILE A 27 -18.33 2.45 3.43
C ILE A 27 -17.41 2.03 4.57
N LEU A 28 -16.13 2.36 4.46
CA LEU A 28 -15.10 1.95 5.40
C LEU A 28 -14.60 3.17 6.20
N PRO A 29 -14.64 3.14 7.55
CA PRO A 29 -14.04 4.19 8.35
C PRO A 29 -12.52 4.15 8.18
N VAL A 30 -11.90 5.33 8.01
CA VAL A 30 -10.44 5.52 7.93
C VAL A 30 -10.00 6.62 8.88
N SER A 31 -8.71 6.67 9.20
CA SER A 31 -8.15 7.70 10.08
C SER A 31 -8.83 7.81 11.44
N GLY A 32 -9.13 6.66 12.05
CA GLY A 32 -9.84 6.61 13.34
C GLY A 32 -11.29 7.08 13.26
N GLY A 33 -11.97 6.84 12.15
CA GLY A 33 -13.39 7.21 11.94
C GLY A 33 -13.62 8.67 11.57
N ARG A 34 -12.55 9.44 11.29
CA ARG A 34 -12.66 10.85 10.89
C ARG A 34 -13.01 11.06 9.42
N CYS A 35 -12.68 10.08 8.61
CA CYS A 35 -12.98 10.04 7.18
C CYS A 35 -13.56 8.69 6.82
N PHE A 36 -14.23 8.61 5.68
CA PHE A 36 -14.76 7.37 5.15
C PHE A 36 -14.23 7.16 3.74
N LYS A 37 -13.87 5.91 3.46
CA LYS A 37 -13.53 5.45 2.11
C LYS A 37 -14.76 4.75 1.54
N ILE A 38 -15.19 5.18 0.35
CA ILE A 38 -16.28 4.52 -0.35
C ILE A 38 -15.66 3.64 -1.43
N GLN A 39 -16.04 2.39 -1.45
CA GLN A 39 -15.64 1.41 -2.45
C GLN A 39 -16.87 0.96 -3.23
N TYR A 40 -16.80 1.03 -4.54
CA TYR A 40 -17.79 0.49 -5.46
C TYR A 40 -17.27 -0.82 -6.02
N VAL A 41 -18.01 -1.90 -5.81
CA VAL A 41 -17.70 -3.22 -6.33
C VAL A 41 -18.55 -3.46 -7.58
N TYR A 42 -17.92 -3.78 -8.69
CA TYR A 42 -18.58 -4.06 -9.95
C TYR A 42 -17.88 -5.18 -10.70
N GLU A 43 -18.61 -5.88 -11.53
CA GLU A 43 -18.08 -6.96 -12.34
C GLU A 43 -17.45 -6.41 -13.63
N VAL A 44 -16.28 -6.93 -13.97
CA VAL A 44 -15.61 -6.63 -15.23
C VAL A 44 -15.34 -7.94 -15.96
N LYS A 45 -15.99 -8.12 -17.10
CA LYS A 45 -15.64 -9.20 -18.02
C LYS A 45 -14.33 -8.83 -18.71
N ARG A 46 -13.33 -9.66 -18.53
CA ARG A 46 -12.03 -9.51 -19.22
C ARG A 46 -11.73 -10.80 -19.98
N GLU A 47 -11.33 -10.66 -21.22
CA GLU A 47 -10.77 -11.77 -21.96
C GLU A 47 -9.35 -12.03 -21.46
N PRO A 48 -9.01 -13.29 -21.11
CA PRO A 48 -7.65 -13.63 -20.72
C PRO A 48 -6.72 -13.43 -21.92
N LYS A 49 -5.55 -12.85 -21.65
CA LYS A 49 -4.52 -12.76 -22.68
C LYS A 49 -3.84 -14.12 -22.85
N PRO A 50 -3.50 -14.54 -24.08
CA PRO A 50 -2.76 -15.77 -24.30
C PRO A 50 -1.32 -15.57 -23.79
N LEU A 51 -1.00 -16.20 -22.67
CA LEU A 51 0.34 -16.20 -22.08
C LEU A 51 0.88 -17.64 -22.08
N ASP A 52 2.19 -17.78 -22.27
CA ASP A 52 2.86 -19.08 -22.23
C ASP A 52 3.12 -19.50 -20.78
N LYS A 53 2.44 -20.54 -20.33
CA LYS A 53 2.57 -21.10 -18.98
C LYS A 53 3.94 -21.73 -18.71
N ASN A 54 4.70 -22.06 -19.76
CA ASN A 54 6.06 -22.59 -19.62
C ASN A 54 7.10 -21.48 -19.42
N LYS A 55 6.77 -20.23 -19.80
CA LYS A 55 7.60 -19.09 -19.49
C LYS A 55 7.39 -18.64 -18.05
N VAL A 56 8.45 -18.77 -17.27
CA VAL A 56 8.43 -18.51 -15.82
C VAL A 56 9.28 -17.31 -15.50
N MET A 57 8.79 -16.45 -14.58
CA MET A 57 9.58 -15.36 -13.99
C MET A 57 9.65 -15.53 -12.47
N GLY A 58 10.87 -15.60 -11.95
CA GLY A 58 11.15 -15.52 -10.51
C GLY A 58 11.15 -14.07 -10.04
N ILE A 59 10.54 -13.81 -8.88
CA ILE A 59 10.49 -12.49 -8.24
C ILE A 59 11.01 -12.61 -6.81
N ASP A 60 12.10 -11.90 -6.53
CA ASP A 60 12.59 -11.66 -5.16
C ASP A 60 12.17 -10.27 -4.69
N ILE A 61 11.56 -10.21 -3.49
CA ILE A 61 11.06 -8.96 -2.89
C ILE A 61 12.05 -8.46 -1.86
N GLY A 62 12.55 -7.25 -2.06
CA GLY A 62 13.56 -6.65 -1.19
C GLY A 62 13.24 -5.21 -0.79
N VAL A 63 14.17 -4.58 -0.09
CA VAL A 63 14.04 -3.22 0.44
C VAL A 63 14.64 -2.17 -0.49
N ASP A 64 15.82 -2.40 -1.03
CA ASP A 64 16.50 -1.49 -1.96
C ASP A 64 16.00 -1.71 -3.39
N ASN A 65 15.89 -2.96 -3.79
CA ASN A 65 15.15 -3.38 -4.96
C ASN A 65 13.80 -3.89 -4.46
N LEU A 66 12.73 -3.16 -4.72
CA LEU A 66 11.38 -3.58 -4.30
C LEU A 66 11.02 -4.93 -4.88
N ALA A 67 11.42 -5.18 -6.13
CA ALA A 67 11.33 -6.47 -6.77
C ALA A 67 12.50 -6.65 -7.75
N ALA A 68 13.19 -7.76 -7.65
CA ALA A 68 14.11 -8.26 -8.66
C ALA A 68 13.43 -9.41 -9.39
N CYS A 69 13.12 -9.19 -10.66
CA CYS A 69 12.39 -10.14 -11.50
C CYS A 69 13.36 -10.70 -12.53
N VAL A 70 13.44 -12.03 -12.65
CA VAL A 70 14.38 -12.73 -13.54
C VAL A 70 13.66 -13.82 -14.31
N THR A 71 13.94 -13.90 -15.60
CA THR A 71 13.64 -15.03 -16.49
C THR A 71 14.95 -15.64 -16.99
N ASP A 72 14.90 -16.68 -17.79
CA ASP A 72 16.08 -17.26 -18.41
C ASP A 72 16.77 -16.30 -19.40
N GLU A 73 16.00 -15.37 -20.00
CA GLU A 73 16.49 -14.48 -21.05
C GLU A 73 16.66 -13.03 -20.60
N THR A 74 15.87 -12.58 -19.63
CA THR A 74 15.73 -11.15 -19.29
C THR A 74 15.61 -10.91 -17.79
N SER A 75 15.80 -9.66 -17.38
CA SER A 75 15.60 -9.23 -15.99
C SER A 75 14.95 -7.85 -15.91
N LEU A 76 14.21 -7.61 -14.84
CA LEU A 76 13.60 -6.34 -14.52
C LEU A 76 13.81 -6.01 -13.05
N ILE A 77 14.29 -4.82 -12.72
CA ILE A 77 14.43 -4.34 -11.36
C ILE A 77 13.44 -3.20 -11.10
N ILE A 78 12.68 -3.33 -10.03
CA ILE A 78 11.83 -2.26 -9.51
C ILE A 78 12.53 -1.63 -8.31
N ASP A 79 12.86 -0.36 -8.40
CA ASP A 79 13.59 0.39 -7.38
C ASP A 79 12.75 0.58 -6.10
N GLY A 80 13.28 0.21 -4.93
CA GLY A 80 12.65 0.40 -3.62
C GLY A 80 13.07 1.68 -2.88
N ARG A 81 14.13 2.37 -3.34
CA ARG A 81 14.72 3.53 -2.64
C ARG A 81 13.74 4.69 -2.44
N LYS A 82 12.79 4.87 -3.35
CA LYS A 82 11.73 5.87 -3.22
C LYS A 82 10.81 5.58 -2.03
N LEU A 83 10.47 4.32 -1.78
CA LEU A 83 9.69 3.91 -0.59
C LEU A 83 10.48 4.18 0.69
N LYS A 84 11.78 3.86 0.72
CA LYS A 84 12.67 4.18 1.85
C LYS A 84 12.68 5.67 2.14
N SER A 85 12.79 6.52 1.10
CA SER A 85 12.76 7.97 1.25
C SER A 85 11.44 8.50 1.81
N ILE A 86 10.30 7.96 1.35
CA ILE A 86 8.96 8.30 1.84
C ILE A 86 8.86 7.96 3.33
N ASN A 87 9.28 6.75 3.72
CA ASN A 87 9.24 6.27 5.09
C ASN A 87 10.18 7.09 6.01
N ARG A 88 11.40 7.35 5.57
CA ARG A 88 12.39 8.15 6.33
C ARG A 88 11.86 9.57 6.59
N LEU A 89 11.29 10.22 5.60
CA LEU A 89 10.71 11.55 5.77
C LEU A 89 9.52 11.53 6.74
N TRP A 90 8.66 10.53 6.64
CA TRP A 90 7.54 10.34 7.55
C TRP A 90 8.02 10.11 8.98
N ASN A 91 8.98 9.20 9.20
CA ASN A 91 9.56 8.91 10.52
C ASN A 91 10.13 10.19 11.17
N LYS A 92 10.92 10.97 10.42
CA LYS A 92 11.51 12.23 10.92
C LYS A 92 10.43 13.22 11.36
N ARG A 93 9.37 13.39 10.57
CA ARG A 93 8.29 14.34 10.88
C ARG A 93 7.44 13.87 12.06
N VAL A 94 7.11 12.58 12.12
CA VAL A 94 6.33 12.01 13.23
C VAL A 94 7.11 12.05 14.52
N ALA A 95 8.41 11.76 14.52
CA ALA A 95 9.26 11.86 15.69
C ALA A 95 9.29 13.30 16.25
N ALA A 96 9.44 14.31 15.39
CA ALA A 96 9.40 15.71 15.80
C ALA A 96 8.06 16.10 16.45
N LEU A 97 6.93 15.67 15.85
CA LEU A 97 5.61 15.93 16.41
C LEU A 97 5.34 15.19 17.72
N LYS A 98 5.81 13.95 17.85
CA LYS A 98 5.72 13.21 19.12
C LYS A 98 6.52 13.90 20.22
N SER A 99 7.76 14.32 19.93
CA SER A 99 8.57 15.08 20.89
C SER A 99 7.92 16.40 21.34
N GLN A 100 7.16 17.07 20.47
CA GLN A 100 6.36 18.24 20.84
C GLN A 100 5.20 17.88 21.78
N LEU A 101 4.48 16.78 21.47
CA LEU A 101 3.40 16.29 22.31
C LEU A 101 3.89 15.87 23.70
N ASP A 102 5.01 15.16 23.78
CA ASP A 102 5.60 14.71 25.04
C ASP A 102 6.02 15.91 25.93
N ARG A 103 6.48 17.01 25.32
CA ARG A 103 6.77 18.26 26.05
C ARG A 103 5.52 18.96 26.54
N GLN A 104 4.41 18.90 25.80
CA GLN A 104 3.15 19.54 26.17
C GLN A 104 2.36 18.75 27.23
N TYR A 105 2.50 17.44 27.25
CA TYR A 105 1.74 16.53 28.10
C TYR A 105 2.69 15.69 28.94
N LYS A 106 3.22 16.27 30.04
CA LYS A 106 4.25 15.65 30.90
C LYS A 106 3.84 14.33 31.58
N ASP A 107 2.53 14.06 31.74
CA ASP A 107 2.02 12.94 32.54
C ASP A 107 1.23 11.91 31.69
N GLY A 108 1.84 11.32 30.67
CA GLY A 108 1.21 10.23 29.92
C GLY A 108 0.05 10.64 29.01
N GLY A 109 0.10 11.87 28.49
CA GLY A 109 -0.92 12.46 27.64
C GLY A 109 -1.02 11.85 26.24
N LYS A 110 -1.61 12.57 25.32
CA LYS A 110 -1.93 12.13 23.97
C LYS A 110 -0.70 11.73 23.17
N HIS A 111 -0.51 10.45 22.86
CA HIS A 111 0.55 9.94 22.00
C HIS A 111 0.31 10.16 20.50
N THR A 112 -0.80 10.77 20.11
CA THR A 112 -1.15 11.06 18.71
C THR A 112 -1.87 12.40 18.56
N SER A 113 -1.79 13.00 17.38
CA SER A 113 -2.47 14.24 17.01
C SER A 113 -3.11 14.14 15.63
N ARG A 114 -4.03 15.07 15.32
CA ARG A 114 -4.62 15.17 13.97
C ARG A 114 -3.54 15.30 12.88
N GLN A 115 -2.45 16.00 13.19
CA GLN A 115 -1.35 16.22 12.27
C GLN A 115 -0.56 14.91 12.03
N ILE A 116 -0.27 14.13 13.07
CA ILE A 116 0.37 12.81 12.94
C ILE A 116 -0.49 11.88 12.09
N LEU A 117 -1.80 11.82 12.35
CA LEU A 117 -2.72 10.98 11.58
C LEU A 117 -2.78 11.41 10.11
N SER A 118 -2.84 12.71 9.82
CA SER A 118 -2.83 13.23 8.45
C SER A 118 -1.52 12.90 7.70
N LEU A 119 -0.36 13.02 8.38
CA LEU A 119 0.93 12.62 7.80
C LEU A 119 0.99 11.12 7.51
N THR A 120 0.45 10.30 8.42
CA THR A 120 0.39 8.85 8.27
C THR A 120 -0.49 8.45 7.09
N ASP A 121 -1.68 9.06 6.96
CA ASP A 121 -2.57 8.82 5.83
C ASP A 121 -1.93 9.21 4.49
N LYS A 122 -1.23 10.36 4.47
CA LYS A 122 -0.51 10.81 3.27
C LYS A 122 0.62 9.86 2.89
N ARG A 123 1.37 9.37 3.88
CA ARG A 123 2.42 8.36 3.67
C ARG A 123 1.82 7.07 3.13
N ASN A 124 0.78 6.54 3.75
CA ASN A 124 0.16 5.28 3.36
C ASN A 124 -0.39 5.33 1.93
N ARG A 125 -1.02 6.43 1.54
CA ARG A 125 -1.48 6.63 0.15
C ARG A 125 -0.33 6.63 -0.86
N ARG A 126 0.80 7.28 -0.54
CA ARG A 126 1.98 7.31 -1.42
C ARG A 126 2.62 5.93 -1.57
N VAL A 127 2.74 5.18 -0.47
CA VAL A 127 3.25 3.81 -0.50
C VAL A 127 2.34 2.92 -1.32
N HIS A 128 1.03 2.98 -1.08
CA HIS A 128 0.03 2.20 -1.82
C HIS A 128 0.06 2.51 -3.33
N ASP A 129 0.11 3.77 -3.72
CA ASP A 129 0.21 4.19 -5.13
C ASP A 129 1.49 3.63 -5.78
N TYR A 130 2.62 3.69 -5.06
CA TYR A 130 3.89 3.16 -5.57
C TYR A 130 3.83 1.63 -5.75
N MET A 131 3.29 0.90 -4.78
CA MET A 131 3.13 -0.56 -4.85
C MET A 131 2.23 -0.99 -6.01
N LEU A 132 1.11 -0.29 -6.23
CA LEU A 132 0.22 -0.56 -7.35
C LEU A 132 0.91 -0.30 -8.70
N LYS A 133 1.69 0.77 -8.81
CA LYS A 133 2.47 1.08 -10.03
C LYS A 133 3.56 0.03 -10.28
N ALA A 134 4.23 -0.43 -9.23
CA ALA A 134 5.23 -1.49 -9.32
C ALA A 134 4.61 -2.79 -9.81
N ALA A 135 3.52 -3.22 -9.18
CA ALA A 135 2.78 -4.42 -9.59
C ALA A 135 2.28 -4.32 -11.04
N ARG A 136 1.75 -3.16 -11.43
CA ARG A 136 1.31 -2.92 -12.81
C ARG A 136 2.45 -3.05 -13.80
N ARG A 137 3.63 -2.48 -13.50
CA ARG A 137 4.81 -2.57 -14.36
C ARG A 137 5.28 -4.01 -14.55
N ILE A 138 5.26 -4.83 -13.48
CA ILE A 138 5.58 -6.25 -13.55
C ILE A 138 4.57 -6.99 -14.45
N ILE A 139 3.27 -6.74 -14.27
CA ILE A 139 2.22 -7.35 -15.09
C ILE A 139 2.37 -6.95 -16.56
N ASP A 140 2.60 -5.67 -16.85
CA ASP A 140 2.78 -5.19 -18.22
C ASP A 140 4.01 -5.82 -18.88
N TYR A 141 5.08 -6.01 -18.12
CA TYR A 141 6.28 -6.71 -18.57
C TYR A 141 5.97 -8.19 -18.89
N CYS A 142 5.27 -8.89 -17.99
CA CYS A 142 4.86 -10.28 -18.25
C CYS A 142 4.00 -10.42 -19.50
N ILE A 143 3.11 -9.46 -19.73
CA ILE A 143 2.27 -9.45 -20.94
C ILE A 143 3.12 -9.24 -22.18
N ALA A 144 4.09 -8.32 -22.15
CA ALA A 144 4.97 -8.02 -23.29
C ALA A 144 5.86 -9.21 -23.64
N GLU A 145 6.37 -9.93 -22.64
CA GLU A 145 7.26 -11.08 -22.80
C GLU A 145 6.52 -12.42 -22.89
N HIS A 146 5.17 -12.40 -22.92
CA HIS A 146 4.31 -13.59 -22.92
C HIS A 146 4.54 -14.56 -21.73
N ILE A 147 4.96 -14.04 -20.57
CA ILE A 147 5.21 -14.81 -19.35
C ILE A 147 3.91 -15.19 -18.69
N GLY A 148 3.62 -16.50 -18.55
CA GLY A 148 2.37 -17.02 -17.99
C GLY A 148 2.49 -17.53 -16.56
N CYS A 149 3.69 -17.64 -16.00
CA CYS A 149 3.91 -18.12 -14.63
C CYS A 149 4.80 -17.16 -13.83
N LEU A 150 4.36 -16.80 -12.62
CA LEU A 150 5.14 -16.00 -11.67
C LEU A 150 5.44 -16.81 -10.42
N ILE A 151 6.71 -16.88 -10.03
CA ILE A 151 7.15 -17.48 -8.77
C ILE A 151 7.65 -16.35 -7.88
N ILE A 152 6.95 -16.11 -6.77
CA ILE A 152 7.29 -15.04 -5.83
C ILE A 152 7.86 -15.66 -4.57
N GLY A 153 9.09 -15.29 -4.21
CA GLY A 153 9.70 -15.66 -2.95
C GLY A 153 8.95 -15.01 -1.79
N VAL A 154 8.29 -15.82 -0.95
CA VAL A 154 7.62 -15.36 0.27
C VAL A 154 8.28 -15.98 1.47
N SER A 155 8.94 -15.14 2.28
CA SER A 155 9.49 -15.57 3.57
C SER A 155 8.47 -15.21 4.66
N THR A 156 7.67 -16.19 5.08
CA THR A 156 6.73 -16.02 6.19
C THR A 156 7.49 -15.85 7.51
N GLY A 157 7.17 -14.81 8.27
CA GLY A 157 7.74 -14.62 9.61
C GLY A 157 9.12 -13.93 9.66
N TRP A 158 9.74 -13.58 8.54
CA TRP A 158 11.07 -12.94 8.52
C TRP A 158 11.11 -11.58 9.26
N LYS A 159 9.97 -10.93 9.44
CA LYS A 159 9.84 -9.70 10.24
C LYS A 159 9.62 -9.98 11.74
N GLN A 160 9.30 -11.21 12.12
CA GLN A 160 9.02 -11.57 13.50
C GLN A 160 10.32 -12.02 14.18
N GLY A 161 10.68 -11.35 15.28
CA GLY A 161 11.86 -11.71 16.07
C GLY A 161 13.20 -11.19 15.52
N SER A 162 13.23 -10.38 14.48
CA SER A 162 14.46 -9.78 13.97
C SER A 162 14.98 -8.73 14.98
N ARG A 163 16.00 -9.09 15.75
CA ARG A 163 16.71 -8.18 16.70
C ARG A 163 17.85 -7.45 16.00
N MET A 164 17.58 -6.75 14.91
CA MET A 164 18.60 -6.03 14.13
C MET A 164 18.91 -4.61 14.64
N GLY A 165 18.38 -4.23 15.81
CA GLY A 165 18.45 -2.87 16.35
C GLY A 165 17.43 -1.92 15.73
N ASP A 166 17.11 -0.82 16.42
CA ASP A 166 16.01 0.09 16.05
C ASP A 166 16.17 0.72 14.67
N ALA A 167 17.39 1.12 14.30
CA ALA A 167 17.67 1.75 13.01
C ALA A 167 17.44 0.78 11.83
N ASN A 168 17.88 -0.48 11.96
CA ASN A 168 17.68 -1.49 10.94
C ASN A 168 16.22 -1.96 10.90
N ASN A 169 15.58 -2.14 12.04
CA ASN A 169 14.15 -2.47 12.10
C ASN A 169 13.28 -1.40 11.43
N GLN A 170 13.60 -0.12 11.59
CA GLN A 170 12.90 0.96 10.88
C GLN A 170 13.06 0.88 9.36
N ASN A 171 14.22 0.44 8.88
CA ASN A 171 14.47 0.30 7.44
C ASN A 171 13.77 -0.91 6.84
N PHE A 172 13.67 -2.03 7.58
CA PHE A 172 13.16 -3.31 7.06
C PHE A 172 11.67 -3.55 7.34
N VAL A 173 11.15 -3.07 8.48
CA VAL A 173 9.80 -3.42 8.95
C VAL A 173 8.70 -2.51 8.41
N GLN A 174 9.04 -1.32 7.92
CA GLN A 174 8.06 -0.28 7.55
C GLN A 174 7.73 -0.20 6.05
N ILE A 175 8.13 -1.19 5.28
CA ILE A 175 7.75 -1.29 3.86
C ILE A 175 6.59 -2.25 3.69
#